data_3ff15c1d876634562cf0039f92909f47
#
_entry.id   3ff15c1d876634562cf0039f92909f47
#
_cell.length_a   1.000
_cell.length_b   1.000
_cell.length_c   1.000
_cell.angle_alpha   90.00
_cell.angle_beta   90.00
_cell.angle_gamma   90.00
#
_symmetry.space_group_name_H-M   'P 1'
#
loop_
_entity.id
_entity.type
_entity.pdbx_description
1 polymer ?
#
loop_
_entity_poly.entity_id
_entity_poly.type
_entity_poly.pdbx_seq_one_letter_code
_entity_poly.pdbx_strand_id
1 'polypeptide(L)'
;MSNHDPLTLKLSLREKCAYGVGDFGSNLMLCIGTLYLLKFYTDELGMPAYYGGIIFLVAKFFTAFTDMLTGVLLDSRRNIGAKGKFRPFILYASFPVALVATAQFFATHFTLPVKTAFATVLFMLFGLFYSLMNCSYGAMVPAITKNPHERAQLAAWRQGGATIGLLLCTVGFMPIQALFTRSPSLGYLIAAVIFSVCGLFSMWWCFSGVKERYIETVPDTHKPSILKSFCAIFRNPPLLVLCVANLCTLAAFNIKLAIQVYYTQYVLNDIHLLSWMGFFSMGCILIGVLLVPAAVKRFGKKQVYLGGLILWAVGDILNFIWGGTSFLFVIFSCIAFFGTAFVNSLNWALVPDTVDYGEWKTGIRAEGSVYTGYTFSRKISATLAGFLPGIMLTQIAYIPNIAQSDTTLLGLRQLIFLWPCGLAIIAALTMGFFYKLNEQRFAFIIEEIAQRKKTGNQIVATNNKQSISTVNN
;
A
#
# COMPACT_ATOMS: atom_id res chain seq x y z
N MET A 1 18.17 33.23 -16.76
CA MET A 1 17.88 31.95 -16.12
C MET A 1 18.64 31.94 -14.82
N SER A 2 17.96 32.08 -13.66
CA SER A 2 18.61 32.11 -12.35
C SER A 2 19.19 30.73 -12.03
N ASN A 3 20.49 30.68 -11.82
CA ASN A 3 21.24 29.51 -11.34
C ASN A 3 20.81 29.18 -9.88
N HIS A 4 19.63 28.62 -9.68
CA HIS A 4 19.30 28.04 -8.40
C HIS A 4 19.88 26.63 -8.33
N ASP A 5 20.69 26.37 -7.33
CA ASP A 5 21.23 25.03 -7.03
C ASP A 5 20.05 24.04 -6.97
N PRO A 6 20.06 22.95 -7.77
CA PRO A 6 19.00 21.94 -7.81
C PRO A 6 18.64 21.34 -6.45
N LEU A 7 19.59 21.36 -5.49
CA LEU A 7 19.42 20.84 -4.13
C LEU A 7 18.68 21.80 -3.20
N THR A 8 18.59 23.09 -3.53
CA THR A 8 17.96 24.13 -2.70
C THR A 8 16.56 24.52 -3.17
N LEU A 9 16.10 24.00 -4.32
CA LEU A 9 14.80 24.33 -4.88
C LEU A 9 13.68 23.92 -3.91
N LYS A 10 12.85 24.89 -3.52
CA LYS A 10 11.63 24.67 -2.75
C LYS A 10 10.43 24.55 -3.69
N LEU A 11 9.61 23.53 -3.50
CA LEU A 11 8.35 23.36 -4.24
C LEU A 11 7.26 24.27 -3.65
N SER A 12 6.41 24.80 -4.52
CA SER A 12 5.24 25.55 -4.06
C SER A 12 4.24 24.65 -3.35
N LEU A 13 3.47 25.20 -2.40
CA LEU A 13 2.41 24.47 -1.71
C LEU A 13 1.37 23.90 -2.69
N ARG A 14 1.05 24.67 -3.75
CA ARG A 14 0.14 24.24 -4.81
C ARG A 14 0.63 22.98 -5.52
N GLU A 15 1.92 22.87 -5.75
CA GLU A 15 2.53 21.72 -6.42
C GLU A 15 2.54 20.47 -5.53
N LYS A 16 2.83 20.65 -4.22
CA LYS A 16 2.76 19.58 -3.21
C LYS A 16 1.33 19.08 -3.04
N CYS A 17 0.36 19.99 -2.95
CA CYS A 17 -1.06 19.67 -2.90
C CYS A 17 -1.51 18.90 -4.15
N ALA A 18 -1.16 19.38 -5.35
CA ALA A 18 -1.49 18.72 -6.61
C ALA A 18 -0.90 17.31 -6.69
N TYR A 19 0.31 17.09 -6.17
CA TYR A 19 0.90 15.77 -6.07
C TYR A 19 0.12 14.89 -5.08
N GLY A 20 -0.23 15.37 -3.89
CA GLY A 20 -1.03 14.63 -2.90
C GLY A 20 -2.43 14.25 -3.41
N VAL A 21 -3.08 15.16 -4.14
CA VAL A 21 -4.39 14.92 -4.80
C VAL A 21 -4.31 13.80 -5.84
N GLY A 22 -3.17 13.58 -6.48
CA GLY A 22 -2.95 12.43 -7.36
C GLY A 22 -3.13 11.09 -6.62
N ASP A 23 -2.52 10.93 -5.44
CA ASP A 23 -2.68 9.67 -4.67
C ASP A 23 -4.08 9.54 -4.04
N PHE A 24 -4.71 10.65 -3.68
CA PHE A 24 -6.12 10.68 -3.30
C PHE A 24 -7.00 10.10 -4.40
N GLY A 25 -6.89 10.57 -5.64
CA GLY A 25 -7.68 10.08 -6.77
C GLY A 25 -7.38 8.62 -7.13
N SER A 26 -6.10 8.24 -7.11
CA SER A 26 -5.67 6.86 -7.31
C SER A 26 -6.29 5.91 -6.28
N ASN A 27 -6.29 6.31 -5.00
CA ASN A 27 -6.88 5.51 -3.93
C ASN A 27 -8.40 5.45 -3.98
N LEU A 28 -9.10 6.50 -4.39
CA LEU A 28 -10.55 6.42 -4.61
C LEU A 28 -10.89 5.26 -5.56
N MET A 29 -10.23 5.19 -6.73
CA MET A 29 -10.47 4.15 -7.73
C MET A 29 -10.02 2.74 -7.28
N LEU A 30 -8.96 2.65 -6.46
CA LEU A 30 -8.46 1.38 -5.93
C LEU A 30 -9.34 0.84 -4.80
N CYS A 31 -9.75 1.72 -3.88
CA CYS A 31 -10.45 1.32 -2.65
C CYS A 31 -11.86 0.81 -2.92
N ILE A 32 -12.58 1.34 -3.91
CA ILE A 32 -13.89 0.81 -4.28
C ILE A 32 -13.82 -0.68 -4.65
N GLY A 33 -12.81 -1.08 -5.42
CA GLY A 33 -12.57 -2.48 -5.74
C GLY A 33 -12.14 -3.31 -4.52
N THR A 34 -11.25 -2.77 -3.69
CA THR A 34 -10.72 -3.51 -2.53
C THR A 34 -11.76 -3.74 -1.44
N LEU A 35 -12.63 -2.76 -1.20
CA LEU A 35 -13.61 -2.80 -0.10
C LEU A 35 -14.93 -3.47 -0.49
N TYR A 36 -15.41 -3.23 -1.71
CA TYR A 36 -16.82 -3.51 -2.04
C TYR A 36 -17.00 -4.51 -3.18
N LEU A 37 -15.97 -4.77 -3.99
CA LEU A 37 -16.11 -5.60 -5.18
C LEU A 37 -16.43 -7.07 -4.84
N LEU A 38 -15.81 -7.62 -3.78
CA LEU A 38 -16.12 -8.98 -3.34
C LEU A 38 -17.60 -9.10 -2.94
N LYS A 39 -18.10 -8.10 -2.17
CA LYS A 39 -19.50 -8.06 -1.76
C LYS A 39 -20.44 -7.92 -2.97
N PHE A 40 -20.09 -7.08 -3.94
CA PHE A 40 -20.87 -6.96 -5.17
C PHE A 40 -20.94 -8.29 -5.93
N TYR A 41 -19.83 -9.04 -6.01
CA TYR A 41 -19.81 -10.35 -6.65
C TYR A 41 -20.69 -11.38 -5.94
N THR A 42 -20.67 -11.38 -4.59
CA THR A 42 -21.47 -12.33 -3.81
C THR A 42 -22.94 -11.95 -3.81
N ASP A 43 -23.27 -10.73 -3.44
CA ASP A 43 -24.63 -10.32 -3.11
C ASP A 43 -25.44 -9.89 -4.33
N GLU A 44 -24.82 -9.25 -5.33
CA GLU A 44 -25.51 -8.74 -6.51
C GLU A 44 -25.39 -9.68 -7.73
N LEU A 45 -24.19 -10.24 -7.96
CA LEU A 45 -23.99 -11.18 -9.07
C LEU A 45 -24.36 -12.63 -8.69
N GLY A 46 -24.59 -12.91 -7.41
CA GLY A 46 -24.89 -14.25 -6.91
C GLY A 46 -23.75 -15.26 -7.14
N MET A 47 -22.50 -14.77 -7.16
CA MET A 47 -21.33 -15.64 -7.32
C MET A 47 -20.89 -16.19 -5.96
N PRO A 48 -20.56 -17.49 -5.87
CA PRO A 48 -19.93 -18.02 -4.66
C PRO A 48 -18.65 -17.25 -4.34
N ALA A 49 -18.41 -16.90 -3.06
CA ALA A 49 -17.29 -16.07 -2.61
C ALA A 49 -15.91 -16.62 -3.04
N TYR A 50 -15.80 -17.96 -3.18
CA TYR A 50 -14.59 -18.61 -3.68
C TYR A 50 -14.17 -18.12 -5.07
N TYR A 51 -15.12 -17.92 -5.99
CA TYR A 51 -14.81 -17.37 -7.32
C TYR A 51 -14.29 -15.93 -7.24
N GLY A 52 -14.85 -15.12 -6.36
CA GLY A 52 -14.32 -13.76 -6.09
C GLY A 52 -12.88 -13.79 -5.60
N GLY A 53 -12.56 -14.73 -4.70
CA GLY A 53 -11.18 -14.95 -4.26
C GLY A 53 -10.23 -15.34 -5.40
N ILE A 54 -10.64 -16.27 -6.26
CA ILE A 54 -9.85 -16.68 -7.43
C ILE A 54 -9.63 -15.51 -8.39
N ILE A 55 -10.68 -14.71 -8.69
CA ILE A 55 -10.57 -13.52 -9.53
C ILE A 55 -9.50 -12.59 -8.98
N PHE A 56 -9.52 -12.32 -7.68
CA PHE A 56 -8.53 -11.45 -7.03
C PHE A 56 -7.11 -12.03 -7.09
N LEU A 57 -6.97 -13.35 -6.85
CA LEU A 57 -5.68 -14.02 -6.95
C LEU A 57 -5.07 -13.87 -8.34
N VAL A 58 -5.82 -14.29 -9.37
CA VAL A 58 -5.36 -14.27 -10.78
C VAL A 58 -5.03 -12.85 -11.22
N ALA A 59 -5.93 -11.91 -10.96
CA ALA A 59 -5.73 -10.53 -11.40
C ALA A 59 -4.61 -9.82 -10.64
N LYS A 60 -4.43 -10.06 -9.34
CA LYS A 60 -3.30 -9.51 -8.56
C LYS A 60 -1.96 -10.08 -9.02
N PHE A 61 -1.92 -11.38 -9.34
CA PHE A 61 -0.74 -12.00 -9.90
C PHE A 61 -0.39 -11.38 -11.26
N PHE A 62 -1.38 -11.22 -12.14
CA PHE A 62 -1.23 -10.54 -13.41
C PHE A 62 -0.74 -9.09 -13.23
N THR A 63 -1.28 -8.36 -12.26
CA THR A 63 -0.87 -6.98 -11.95
C THR A 63 0.61 -6.90 -11.56
N ALA A 64 1.15 -7.91 -10.88
CA ALA A 64 2.58 -7.94 -10.55
C ALA A 64 3.46 -8.00 -11.81
N PHE A 65 3.02 -8.72 -12.87
CA PHE A 65 3.69 -8.72 -14.17
C PHE A 65 3.55 -7.38 -14.89
N THR A 66 2.36 -6.79 -14.89
CA THR A 66 2.11 -5.51 -15.58
C THR A 66 2.87 -4.36 -14.93
N ASP A 67 3.08 -4.37 -13.62
CA ASP A 67 3.92 -3.39 -12.93
C ASP A 67 5.37 -3.46 -13.41
N MET A 68 5.89 -4.67 -13.59
CA MET A 68 7.25 -4.87 -14.09
C MET A 68 7.39 -4.43 -15.55
N LEU A 69 6.44 -4.81 -16.42
CA LEU A 69 6.39 -4.37 -17.81
C LEU A 69 6.27 -2.85 -17.91
N THR A 70 5.44 -2.24 -17.08
CA THR A 70 5.28 -0.79 -16.99
C THR A 70 6.59 -0.11 -16.60
N GLY A 71 7.32 -0.64 -15.62
CA GLY A 71 8.64 -0.12 -15.24
C GLY A 71 9.60 -0.11 -16.43
N VAL A 72 9.70 -1.23 -17.16
CA VAL A 72 10.54 -1.33 -18.36
C VAL A 72 10.07 -0.36 -19.45
N LEU A 73 8.77 -0.24 -19.68
CA LEU A 73 8.20 0.69 -20.67
C LEU A 73 8.55 2.15 -20.34
N LEU A 74 8.42 2.55 -19.07
CA LEU A 74 8.74 3.91 -18.61
C LEU A 74 10.23 4.22 -18.75
N ASP A 75 11.09 3.25 -18.41
CA ASP A 75 12.54 3.40 -18.51
C ASP A 75 13.03 3.48 -19.96
N SER A 76 12.44 2.65 -20.84
CA SER A 76 12.83 2.58 -22.26
C SER A 76 12.43 3.80 -23.10
N ARG A 77 11.55 4.66 -22.56
CA ARG A 77 11.07 5.83 -23.28
C ARG A 77 12.16 6.88 -23.45
N ARG A 78 12.62 7.07 -24.69
CA ARG A 78 13.64 8.05 -25.08
C ARG A 78 13.05 9.36 -25.60
N ASN A 79 11.92 9.31 -26.28
CA ASN A 79 11.26 10.50 -26.83
C ASN A 79 10.44 11.21 -25.75
N ILE A 80 10.99 12.28 -25.20
CA ILE A 80 10.37 13.10 -24.17
C ILE A 80 9.75 14.31 -24.87
N GLY A 81 8.43 14.29 -25.01
CA GLY A 81 7.70 15.42 -25.58
C GLY A 81 7.51 16.57 -24.56
N ALA A 82 6.88 17.65 -24.98
CA ALA A 82 6.59 18.83 -24.14
C ALA A 82 5.79 18.51 -22.85
N LYS A 83 5.10 17.38 -22.78
CA LYS A 83 4.32 16.92 -21.61
C LYS A 83 5.16 16.17 -20.56
N GLY A 84 6.46 15.96 -20.76
CA GLY A 84 7.35 15.23 -19.86
C GLY A 84 7.42 13.71 -20.15
N LYS A 85 8.16 12.96 -19.28
CA LYS A 85 8.38 11.52 -19.41
C LYS A 85 7.22 10.71 -18.81
N PHE A 86 6.78 11.04 -17.59
CA PHE A 86 5.81 10.26 -16.78
C PHE A 86 4.39 10.84 -16.83
N ARG A 87 4.25 12.16 -16.87
CA ARG A 87 2.95 12.88 -16.86
C ARG A 87 1.96 12.41 -17.95
N PRO A 88 2.37 12.13 -19.21
CA PRO A 88 1.44 11.66 -20.23
C PRO A 88 0.73 10.35 -19.86
N PHE A 89 1.42 9.44 -19.16
CA PHE A 89 0.82 8.17 -18.73
C PHE A 89 -0.22 8.39 -17.64
N ILE A 90 0.00 9.36 -16.74
CA ILE A 90 -1.01 9.74 -15.74
C ILE A 90 -2.27 10.27 -16.45
N LEU A 91 -2.11 11.15 -17.43
CA LEU A 91 -3.22 11.72 -18.16
C LEU A 91 -4.03 10.68 -18.95
N TYR A 92 -3.32 9.84 -19.73
CA TYR A 92 -3.99 8.93 -20.66
C TYR A 92 -4.45 7.63 -19.99
N ALA A 93 -3.74 7.12 -18.97
CA ALA A 93 -4.14 5.89 -18.29
C ALA A 93 -5.24 6.11 -17.25
N SER A 94 -5.40 7.32 -16.68
CA SER A 94 -6.44 7.59 -15.69
C SER A 94 -7.86 7.41 -16.22
N PHE A 95 -8.09 7.74 -17.50
CA PHE A 95 -9.41 7.55 -18.13
C PHE A 95 -9.81 6.07 -18.22
N PRO A 96 -9.02 5.16 -18.84
CA PRO A 96 -9.36 3.73 -18.84
C PRO A 96 -9.40 3.12 -17.44
N VAL A 97 -8.58 3.59 -16.47
CA VAL A 97 -8.70 3.15 -15.06
C VAL A 97 -10.08 3.46 -14.51
N ALA A 98 -10.56 4.71 -14.65
CA ALA A 98 -11.88 5.13 -14.17
C ALA A 98 -13.01 4.36 -14.86
N LEU A 99 -12.90 4.16 -16.19
CA LEU A 99 -13.88 3.41 -16.96
C LEU A 99 -13.97 1.96 -16.51
N VAL A 100 -12.84 1.28 -16.35
CA VAL A 100 -12.81 -0.13 -15.94
C VAL A 100 -13.17 -0.29 -14.47
N ALA A 101 -12.74 0.62 -13.59
CA ALA A 101 -13.16 0.63 -12.18
C ALA A 101 -14.68 0.68 -12.05
N THR A 102 -15.34 1.49 -12.87
CA THR A 102 -16.81 1.56 -12.95
C THR A 102 -17.41 0.29 -13.56
N ALA A 103 -16.85 -0.20 -14.65
CA ALA A 103 -17.35 -1.38 -15.37
C ALA A 103 -17.35 -2.66 -14.51
N GLN A 104 -16.47 -2.77 -13.51
CA GLN A 104 -16.44 -3.88 -12.56
C GLN A 104 -17.74 -4.02 -11.74
N PHE A 105 -18.52 -2.94 -11.58
CA PHE A 105 -19.79 -2.90 -10.86
C PHE A 105 -21.00 -3.00 -11.79
N PHE A 106 -20.80 -3.48 -13.01
CA PHE A 106 -21.90 -3.69 -13.94
C PHE A 106 -22.55 -5.05 -13.68
N ALA A 107 -23.83 -5.05 -13.29
CA ALA A 107 -24.57 -6.28 -13.06
C ALA A 107 -24.86 -6.99 -14.38
N THR A 108 -24.48 -8.25 -14.47
CA THR A 108 -24.69 -9.10 -15.67
C THR A 108 -25.54 -10.30 -15.34
N HIS A 109 -26.43 -10.65 -16.27
CA HIS A 109 -27.30 -11.86 -16.17
C HIS A 109 -26.69 -13.06 -16.88
N PHE A 110 -25.36 -13.10 -17.02
CA PHE A 110 -24.64 -14.20 -17.65
C PHE A 110 -24.64 -15.47 -16.78
N THR A 111 -24.30 -16.59 -17.39
CA THR A 111 -24.01 -17.84 -16.65
C THR A 111 -22.77 -17.69 -15.78
N LEU A 112 -22.66 -18.47 -14.72
CA LEU A 112 -21.55 -18.35 -13.74
C LEU A 112 -20.16 -18.39 -14.39
N PRO A 113 -19.82 -19.27 -15.34
CA PRO A 113 -18.50 -19.26 -15.99
C PRO A 113 -18.23 -17.96 -16.75
N VAL A 114 -19.23 -17.44 -17.47
CA VAL A 114 -19.10 -16.20 -18.24
C VAL A 114 -18.98 -14.99 -17.33
N LYS A 115 -19.76 -14.92 -16.23
CA LYS A 115 -19.61 -13.89 -15.19
C LYS A 115 -18.19 -13.88 -14.61
N THR A 116 -17.67 -15.05 -14.25
CA THR A 116 -16.33 -15.20 -13.68
C THR A 116 -15.25 -14.75 -14.67
N ALA A 117 -15.35 -15.19 -15.92
CA ALA A 117 -14.40 -14.76 -16.96
C ALA A 117 -14.46 -13.26 -17.21
N PHE A 118 -15.65 -12.69 -17.32
CA PHE A 118 -15.87 -11.25 -17.52
C PHE A 118 -15.29 -10.42 -16.37
N ALA A 119 -15.60 -10.79 -15.10
CA ALA A 119 -15.07 -10.14 -13.91
C ALA A 119 -13.55 -10.25 -13.83
N THR A 120 -12.97 -11.42 -14.18
CA THR A 120 -11.52 -11.63 -14.20
C THR A 120 -10.85 -10.71 -15.22
N VAL A 121 -11.38 -10.65 -16.45
CA VAL A 121 -10.82 -9.79 -17.52
C VAL A 121 -10.90 -8.32 -17.11
N LEU A 122 -12.03 -7.84 -16.59
CA LEU A 122 -12.16 -6.46 -16.13
C LEU A 122 -11.18 -6.15 -15.02
N PHE A 123 -11.01 -7.05 -14.05
CA PHE A 123 -10.08 -6.79 -12.94
C PHE A 123 -8.61 -6.84 -13.39
N MET A 124 -8.26 -7.69 -14.37
CA MET A 124 -6.94 -7.69 -15.01
C MET A 124 -6.69 -6.40 -15.80
N LEU A 125 -7.67 -5.91 -16.56
CA LEU A 125 -7.58 -4.64 -17.28
C LEU A 125 -7.44 -3.46 -16.32
N PHE A 126 -8.19 -3.47 -15.23
CA PHE A 126 -8.00 -2.48 -14.14
C PHE A 126 -6.56 -2.51 -13.63
N GLY A 127 -6.02 -3.69 -13.31
CA GLY A 127 -4.64 -3.87 -12.85
C GLY A 127 -3.61 -3.33 -13.85
N LEU A 128 -3.79 -3.60 -15.14
CA LEU A 128 -2.91 -3.14 -16.21
C LEU A 128 -2.87 -1.60 -16.29
N PHE A 129 -4.03 -0.96 -16.42
CA PHE A 129 -4.10 0.49 -16.55
C PHE A 129 -3.73 1.20 -15.25
N TYR A 130 -4.11 0.61 -14.11
CA TYR A 130 -3.72 1.13 -12.78
C TYR A 130 -2.20 1.06 -12.58
N SER A 131 -1.54 -0.03 -12.99
CA SER A 131 -0.08 -0.14 -12.97
C SER A 131 0.57 0.96 -13.79
N LEU A 132 0.07 1.19 -15.02
CA LEU A 132 0.61 2.22 -15.90
C LEU A 132 0.48 3.63 -15.30
N MET A 133 -0.66 3.94 -14.70
CA MET A 133 -0.92 5.21 -14.03
C MET A 133 -0.09 5.37 -12.75
N ASN A 134 -0.16 4.38 -11.85
CA ASN A 134 0.42 4.48 -10.50
C ASN A 134 1.95 4.35 -10.49
N CYS A 135 2.53 3.48 -11.35
CA CYS A 135 3.98 3.40 -11.50
C CYS A 135 4.57 4.71 -12.06
N SER A 136 3.89 5.31 -13.06
CA SER A 136 4.31 6.61 -13.62
C SER A 136 4.22 7.71 -12.56
N TYR A 137 3.17 7.73 -11.77
CA TYR A 137 2.99 8.67 -10.67
C TYR A 137 4.09 8.52 -9.60
N GLY A 138 4.40 7.30 -9.18
CA GLY A 138 5.47 7.04 -8.21
C GLY A 138 6.87 7.39 -8.74
N ALA A 139 7.14 7.06 -10.02
CA ALA A 139 8.42 7.33 -10.68
C ALA A 139 8.68 8.82 -10.95
N MET A 140 7.65 9.67 -10.85
CA MET A 140 7.77 11.10 -11.13
C MET A 140 8.51 11.87 -10.03
N VAL A 141 8.58 11.39 -8.78
CA VAL A 141 9.16 12.13 -7.64
C VAL A 141 10.60 12.61 -7.89
N PRO A 142 11.54 11.76 -8.34
CA PRO A 142 12.90 12.20 -8.66
C PRO A 142 12.97 13.23 -9.80
N ALA A 143 12.00 13.18 -10.73
CA ALA A 143 11.90 14.13 -11.83
C ALA A 143 11.34 15.50 -11.40
N ILE A 144 10.60 15.58 -10.30
CA ILE A 144 10.05 16.84 -9.75
C ILE A 144 11.14 17.62 -9.02
N THR A 145 11.91 16.95 -8.13
CA THR A 145 12.92 17.60 -7.27
C THR A 145 14.09 16.69 -6.94
N LYS A 146 15.29 17.30 -6.85
CA LYS A 146 16.50 16.65 -6.32
C LYS A 146 16.71 16.89 -4.81
N ASN A 147 15.95 17.82 -4.22
CA ASN A 147 16.05 18.16 -2.80
C ASN A 147 15.45 17.03 -1.93
N PRO A 148 16.23 16.37 -1.05
CA PRO A 148 15.74 15.28 -0.21
C PRO A 148 14.61 15.70 0.73
N HIS A 149 14.65 16.94 1.26
CA HIS A 149 13.60 17.45 2.15
C HIS A 149 12.27 17.62 1.43
N GLU A 150 12.29 18.15 0.19
CA GLU A 150 11.11 18.30 -0.65
C GLU A 150 10.53 16.93 -1.07
N ARG A 151 11.40 15.92 -1.34
CA ARG A 151 10.96 14.53 -1.59
C ARG A 151 10.23 13.94 -0.39
N ALA A 152 10.74 14.16 0.83
CA ALA A 152 10.08 13.73 2.04
C ALA A 152 8.71 14.39 2.24
N GLN A 153 8.60 15.69 1.93
CA GLN A 153 7.33 16.40 1.96
C GLN A 153 6.34 15.86 0.92
N LEU A 154 6.78 15.62 -0.33
CA LEU A 154 5.93 14.99 -1.34
C LEU A 154 5.42 13.61 -0.89
N ALA A 155 6.26 12.80 -0.23
CA ALA A 155 5.84 11.51 0.33
C ALA A 155 4.78 11.68 1.42
N ALA A 156 4.91 12.70 2.28
CA ALA A 156 3.92 13.02 3.31
C ALA A 156 2.58 13.48 2.71
N TRP A 157 2.60 14.36 1.71
CA TRP A 157 1.40 14.80 0.97
C TRP A 157 0.72 13.64 0.26
N ARG A 158 1.50 12.76 -0.35
CA ARG A 158 1.05 11.52 -0.97
C ARG A 158 0.31 10.64 0.03
N GLN A 159 0.93 10.36 1.18
CA GLN A 159 0.32 9.52 2.22
C GLN A 159 -0.96 10.14 2.77
N GLY A 160 -0.98 11.47 2.98
CA GLY A 160 -2.18 12.20 3.39
C GLY A 160 -3.31 12.05 2.37
N GLY A 161 -3.01 12.23 1.08
CA GLY A 161 -3.98 12.05 -0.01
C GLY A 161 -4.56 10.62 -0.04
N ALA A 162 -3.69 9.60 0.06
CA ALA A 162 -4.12 8.21 0.11
C ALA A 162 -5.07 7.92 1.27
N THR A 163 -4.74 8.43 2.46
CA THR A 163 -5.55 8.23 3.67
C THR A 163 -6.91 8.91 3.56
N ILE A 164 -6.97 10.15 3.03
CA ILE A 164 -8.24 10.86 2.81
C ILE A 164 -9.07 10.12 1.75
N GLY A 165 -8.45 9.60 0.68
CA GLY A 165 -9.14 8.81 -0.34
C GLY A 165 -9.78 7.54 0.23
N LEU A 166 -9.04 6.79 1.04
CA LEU A 166 -9.55 5.61 1.75
C LEU A 166 -10.70 5.97 2.70
N LEU A 167 -10.55 7.06 3.47
CA LEU A 167 -11.57 7.56 4.39
C LEU A 167 -12.87 7.88 3.64
N LEU A 168 -12.80 8.70 2.59
CA LEU A 168 -14.00 9.08 1.81
C LEU A 168 -14.65 7.87 1.14
N CYS A 169 -13.86 6.91 0.64
CA CYS A 169 -14.40 5.69 0.08
C CYS A 169 -15.17 4.88 1.14
N THR A 170 -14.59 4.72 2.34
CA THR A 170 -15.20 3.95 3.43
C THR A 170 -16.48 4.62 3.96
N VAL A 171 -16.46 5.94 4.11
CA VAL A 171 -17.60 6.71 4.67
C VAL A 171 -18.70 6.93 3.64
N GLY A 172 -18.33 7.19 2.37
CA GLY A 172 -19.27 7.72 1.38
C GLY A 172 -19.87 6.67 0.45
N PHE A 173 -19.19 5.54 0.18
CA PHE A 173 -19.65 4.61 -0.85
C PHE A 173 -20.97 3.92 -0.51
N MET A 174 -21.08 3.33 0.68
CA MET A 174 -22.30 2.59 1.08
C MET A 174 -23.53 3.50 1.27
N PRO A 175 -23.43 4.70 1.86
CA PRO A 175 -24.58 5.63 1.89
C PRO A 175 -25.12 6.00 0.51
N ILE A 176 -24.22 6.21 -0.48
CA ILE A 176 -24.67 6.48 -1.87
C ILE A 176 -25.35 5.25 -2.45
N GLN A 177 -24.78 4.05 -2.25
CA GLN A 177 -25.40 2.80 -2.69
C GLN A 177 -26.78 2.60 -2.07
N ALA A 178 -26.94 2.90 -0.78
CA ALA A 178 -28.19 2.72 -0.03
C ALA A 178 -29.34 3.63 -0.48
N LEU A 179 -29.07 4.73 -1.23
CA LEU A 179 -30.12 5.57 -1.83
C LEU A 179 -30.94 4.82 -2.89
N PHE A 180 -30.42 3.71 -3.44
CA PHE A 180 -31.04 2.94 -4.52
C PHE A 180 -31.63 1.62 -4.04
N THR A 181 -32.55 1.67 -3.06
CA THR A 181 -33.13 0.48 -2.42
C THR A 181 -33.88 -0.45 -3.37
N ARG A 182 -34.47 0.10 -4.47
CA ARG A 182 -35.19 -0.70 -5.49
C ARG A 182 -34.28 -1.47 -6.43
N SER A 183 -33.02 -1.02 -6.57
CA SER A 183 -32.02 -1.62 -7.48
C SER A 183 -30.64 -1.49 -6.86
N PRO A 184 -30.29 -2.33 -5.90
CA PRO A 184 -29.00 -2.23 -5.19
C PRO A 184 -27.78 -2.27 -6.11
N SER A 185 -27.82 -3.08 -7.17
CA SER A 185 -26.77 -3.16 -8.19
C SER A 185 -26.56 -1.84 -8.93
N LEU A 186 -27.64 -1.09 -9.21
CA LEU A 186 -27.54 0.27 -9.77
C LEU A 186 -26.90 1.24 -8.78
N GLY A 187 -27.19 1.07 -7.48
CA GLY A 187 -26.55 1.85 -6.42
C GLY A 187 -25.04 1.65 -6.38
N TYR A 188 -24.54 0.41 -6.49
CA TYR A 188 -23.12 0.11 -6.60
C TYR A 188 -22.49 0.78 -7.83
N LEU A 189 -23.16 0.69 -8.99
CA LEU A 189 -22.66 1.29 -10.23
C LEU A 189 -22.56 2.81 -10.10
N ILE A 190 -23.61 3.49 -9.60
CA ILE A 190 -23.62 4.95 -9.46
C ILE A 190 -22.55 5.40 -8.46
N ALA A 191 -22.43 4.75 -7.31
CA ALA A 191 -21.35 5.02 -6.37
C ALA A 191 -19.98 4.87 -7.04
N ALA A 192 -19.76 3.78 -7.77
CA ALA A 192 -18.50 3.56 -8.49
C ALA A 192 -18.23 4.64 -9.56
N VAL A 193 -19.24 5.10 -10.29
CA VAL A 193 -19.14 6.24 -11.24
C VAL A 193 -18.67 7.49 -10.51
N ILE A 194 -19.33 7.88 -9.43
CA ILE A 194 -19.02 9.10 -8.67
C ILE A 194 -17.56 9.07 -8.19
N PHE A 195 -17.14 7.99 -7.53
CA PHE A 195 -15.78 7.85 -7.02
C PHE A 195 -14.73 7.78 -8.13
N SER A 196 -15.03 7.09 -9.23
CA SER A 196 -14.10 6.97 -10.38
C SER A 196 -13.96 8.32 -11.11
N VAL A 197 -15.03 9.07 -11.27
CA VAL A 197 -15.01 10.42 -11.88
C VAL A 197 -14.22 11.40 -10.99
N CYS A 198 -14.48 11.39 -9.69
CA CYS A 198 -13.68 12.19 -8.74
C CYS A 198 -12.20 11.80 -8.80
N GLY A 199 -11.89 10.50 -8.88
CA GLY A 199 -10.53 9.99 -9.03
C GLY A 199 -9.86 10.46 -10.32
N LEU A 200 -10.59 10.41 -11.45
CA LEU A 200 -10.12 10.89 -12.76
C LEU A 200 -9.75 12.37 -12.73
N PHE A 201 -10.65 13.23 -12.23
CA PHE A 201 -10.38 14.67 -12.12
C PHE A 201 -9.21 14.98 -11.18
N SER A 202 -9.07 14.23 -10.10
CA SER A 202 -7.95 14.36 -9.18
C SER A 202 -6.61 14.05 -9.86
N MET A 203 -6.56 12.99 -10.69
CA MET A 203 -5.36 12.65 -11.47
C MET A 203 -5.06 13.70 -12.54
N TRP A 204 -6.06 14.28 -13.17
CA TRP A 204 -5.88 15.39 -14.12
C TRP A 204 -5.40 16.67 -13.44
N TRP A 205 -5.85 16.94 -12.22
CA TRP A 205 -5.30 18.04 -11.41
C TRP A 205 -3.84 17.79 -11.09
N CYS A 206 -3.46 16.58 -10.69
CA CYS A 206 -2.06 16.21 -10.48
C CYS A 206 -1.24 16.42 -11.76
N PHE A 207 -1.73 15.95 -12.92
CA PHE A 207 -1.08 16.17 -14.21
C PHE A 207 -0.85 17.66 -14.50
N SER A 208 -1.83 18.52 -14.25
CA SER A 208 -1.75 19.96 -14.56
C SER A 208 -0.88 20.74 -13.56
N GLY A 209 -0.92 20.34 -12.28
CA GLY A 209 -0.27 21.05 -11.19
C GLY A 209 1.20 20.71 -10.96
N VAL A 210 1.67 19.55 -11.42
CA VAL A 210 3.04 19.07 -11.20
C VAL A 210 3.88 19.22 -12.46
N LYS A 211 5.16 19.62 -12.31
CA LYS A 211 6.11 19.77 -13.42
C LYS A 211 7.33 18.87 -13.24
N GLU A 212 7.69 18.13 -14.27
CA GLU A 212 8.94 17.38 -14.34
C GLU A 212 10.08 18.34 -14.73
N ARG A 213 11.05 18.53 -13.82
CA ARG A 213 12.19 19.44 -14.01
C ARG A 213 13.49 18.72 -14.30
N TYR A 214 13.63 17.52 -13.73
CA TYR A 214 14.87 16.75 -13.79
C TYR A 214 14.58 15.39 -14.43
N ILE A 215 14.79 15.28 -15.72
CA ILE A 215 14.59 14.03 -16.46
C ILE A 215 15.96 13.45 -16.74
N GLU A 216 16.34 12.40 -16.03
CA GLU A 216 17.56 11.65 -16.27
C GLU A 216 17.24 10.45 -17.18
N THR A 217 17.98 10.36 -18.29
CA THR A 217 18.04 9.14 -19.09
C THR A 217 19.10 8.24 -18.48
N VAL A 218 18.66 7.21 -17.72
CA VAL A 218 19.58 6.28 -17.08
C VAL A 218 20.25 5.40 -18.14
N PRO A 219 21.59 5.31 -18.18
CA PRO A 219 22.30 4.36 -19.05
C PRO A 219 21.93 2.92 -18.65
N ASP A 220 21.82 2.05 -19.64
CA ASP A 220 21.33 0.65 -19.52
C ASP A 220 22.18 -0.29 -18.65
N THR A 221 23.30 0.17 -18.08
CA THR A 221 24.33 -0.67 -17.46
C THR A 221 24.03 -1.15 -16.03
N HIS A 222 22.94 -0.69 -15.37
CA HIS A 222 22.72 -1.01 -13.94
C HIS A 222 21.28 -1.36 -13.55
N LYS A 223 20.55 -2.14 -14.39
CA LYS A 223 19.28 -2.70 -13.94
C LYS A 223 19.55 -3.94 -13.09
N PRO A 224 19.23 -3.91 -11.78
CA PRO A 224 19.35 -5.12 -10.97
C PRO A 224 18.38 -6.18 -11.53
N SER A 225 18.90 -7.36 -11.84
CA SER A 225 18.09 -8.51 -12.23
C SER A 225 17.11 -8.82 -11.08
N ILE A 226 15.83 -9.06 -11.40
CA ILE A 226 14.78 -9.42 -10.42
C ILE A 226 15.25 -10.60 -9.57
N LEU A 227 15.90 -11.58 -10.20
CA LEU A 227 16.45 -12.74 -9.51
C LEU A 227 17.53 -12.35 -8.48
N LYS A 228 18.43 -11.40 -8.83
CA LYS A 228 19.44 -10.88 -7.89
C LYS A 228 18.82 -10.13 -6.73
N SER A 229 17.76 -9.35 -6.98
CA SER A 229 16.98 -8.65 -5.93
C SER A 229 16.30 -9.65 -4.99
N PHE A 230 15.77 -10.73 -5.53
CA PHE A 230 15.17 -11.80 -4.74
C PHE A 230 16.21 -12.50 -3.86
N CYS A 231 17.39 -12.83 -4.41
CA CYS A 231 18.48 -13.41 -3.63
C CYS A 231 19.00 -12.46 -2.54
N ALA A 232 18.93 -11.14 -2.74
CA ALA A 232 19.33 -10.16 -1.73
C ALA A 232 18.46 -10.22 -0.46
N ILE A 233 17.16 -10.58 -0.57
CA ILE A 233 16.26 -10.75 0.58
C ILE A 233 16.82 -11.88 1.50
N PHE A 234 17.14 -13.03 0.93
CA PHE A 234 17.60 -14.20 1.71
C PHE A 234 18.98 -13.99 2.33
N ARG A 235 19.81 -13.11 1.77
CA ARG A 235 21.13 -12.77 2.32
C ARG A 235 21.08 -11.69 3.42
N ASN A 236 19.93 -11.03 3.58
CA ASN A 236 19.71 -9.94 4.55
C ASN A 236 18.63 -10.37 5.58
N PRO A 237 19.00 -11.00 6.71
CA PRO A 237 18.06 -11.49 7.70
C PRO A 237 17.10 -10.42 8.24
N PRO A 238 17.50 -9.18 8.60
CA PRO A 238 16.57 -8.13 8.99
C PRO A 238 15.53 -7.80 7.92
N LEU A 239 15.92 -7.80 6.64
CA LEU A 239 14.98 -7.58 5.54
C LEU A 239 13.98 -8.73 5.41
N LEU A 240 14.43 -9.98 5.55
CA LEU A 240 13.54 -11.14 5.50
C LEU A 240 12.50 -11.09 6.62
N VAL A 241 12.92 -10.77 7.84
CA VAL A 241 12.03 -10.60 9.00
C VAL A 241 11.00 -9.51 8.73
N LEU A 242 11.44 -8.37 8.19
CA LEU A 242 10.54 -7.26 7.83
C LEU A 242 9.55 -7.66 6.73
N CYS A 243 9.98 -8.42 5.72
CA CYS A 243 9.10 -8.95 4.67
C CYS A 243 8.01 -9.87 5.23
N VAL A 244 8.38 -10.80 6.14
CA VAL A 244 7.41 -11.71 6.79
C VAL A 244 6.44 -10.93 7.67
N ALA A 245 6.92 -10.02 8.50
CA ALA A 245 6.07 -9.18 9.34
C ALA A 245 5.10 -8.34 8.50
N ASN A 246 5.60 -7.73 7.39
CA ASN A 246 4.77 -6.97 6.47
C ASN A 246 3.73 -7.85 5.74
N LEU A 247 4.08 -9.09 5.39
CA LEU A 247 3.13 -10.05 4.81
C LEU A 247 1.96 -10.29 5.76
N CYS A 248 2.25 -10.59 7.02
CA CYS A 248 1.22 -10.82 8.04
C CYS A 248 0.36 -9.58 8.28
N THR A 249 0.99 -8.41 8.43
CA THR A 249 0.26 -7.17 8.76
C THR A 249 -0.59 -6.65 7.60
N LEU A 250 -0.12 -6.74 6.37
CA LEU A 250 -0.93 -6.38 5.19
C LEU A 250 -2.08 -7.36 4.97
N ALA A 251 -1.85 -8.68 5.14
CA ALA A 251 -2.90 -9.67 5.04
C ALA A 251 -3.98 -9.41 6.10
N ALA A 252 -3.58 -9.21 7.37
CA ALA A 252 -4.49 -8.91 8.47
C ALA A 252 -5.34 -7.67 8.19
N PHE A 253 -4.71 -6.58 7.75
CA PHE A 253 -5.39 -5.32 7.44
C PHE A 253 -6.43 -5.48 6.32
N ASN A 254 -6.06 -6.13 5.21
CA ASN A 254 -6.97 -6.30 4.07
C ASN A 254 -8.09 -7.30 4.36
N ILE A 255 -7.84 -8.39 5.10
CA ILE A 255 -8.89 -9.31 5.57
C ILE A 255 -9.91 -8.53 6.39
N LYS A 256 -9.44 -7.74 7.37
CA LYS A 256 -10.31 -6.92 8.22
C LYS A 256 -11.18 -5.96 7.40
N LEU A 257 -10.58 -5.23 6.45
CA LEU A 257 -11.32 -4.32 5.58
C LEU A 257 -12.36 -5.05 4.70
N ALA A 258 -12.02 -6.20 4.14
CA ALA A 258 -12.93 -6.94 3.27
C ALA A 258 -14.10 -7.58 4.04
N ILE A 259 -13.86 -8.12 5.22
CA ILE A 259 -14.87 -8.81 6.03
C ILE A 259 -15.74 -7.82 6.84
N GLN A 260 -15.24 -6.65 7.13
CA GLN A 260 -15.92 -5.60 7.91
C GLN A 260 -17.33 -5.27 7.38
N VAL A 261 -17.50 -5.24 6.06
CA VAL A 261 -18.79 -4.95 5.41
C VAL A 261 -19.82 -6.04 5.72
N TYR A 262 -19.40 -7.30 5.68
CA TYR A 262 -20.26 -8.45 6.01
C TYR A 262 -20.61 -8.48 7.51
N TYR A 263 -19.63 -8.19 8.37
CA TYR A 263 -19.83 -8.14 9.82
C TYR A 263 -20.85 -7.07 10.24
N THR A 264 -20.72 -5.86 9.72
CA THR A 264 -21.66 -4.77 10.02
C THR A 264 -23.07 -5.07 9.52
N GLN A 265 -23.20 -5.69 8.35
CA GLN A 265 -24.51 -6.01 7.77
C GLN A 265 -25.20 -7.17 8.46
N TYR A 266 -24.51 -8.30 8.71
CA TYR A 266 -25.15 -9.54 9.14
C TYR A 266 -25.03 -9.81 10.64
N VAL A 267 -24.01 -9.30 11.33
CA VAL A 267 -23.83 -9.52 12.77
C VAL A 267 -24.41 -8.34 13.57
N LEU A 268 -24.11 -7.11 13.15
CA LEU A 268 -24.60 -5.91 13.84
C LEU A 268 -25.93 -5.39 13.26
N ASN A 269 -26.38 -5.94 12.14
CA ASN A 269 -27.60 -5.54 11.43
C ASN A 269 -27.70 -4.03 11.13
N ASP A 270 -26.55 -3.36 10.97
CA ASP A 270 -26.45 -1.93 10.70
C ASP A 270 -25.33 -1.64 9.70
N ILE A 271 -25.69 -1.53 8.42
CA ILE A 271 -24.74 -1.22 7.36
C ILE A 271 -24.25 0.23 7.44
N HIS A 272 -25.03 1.15 8.02
CA HIS A 272 -24.65 2.55 8.18
C HIS A 272 -23.49 2.71 9.17
N LEU A 273 -23.34 1.76 10.09
CA LEU A 273 -22.23 1.71 11.02
C LEU A 273 -20.87 1.65 10.32
N LEU A 274 -20.80 1.10 9.11
CA LEU A 274 -19.58 1.07 8.32
C LEU A 274 -19.01 2.47 8.07
N SER A 275 -19.87 3.46 7.80
CA SER A 275 -19.47 4.85 7.59
C SER A 275 -18.92 5.48 8.87
N TRP A 276 -19.62 5.30 10.00
CA TRP A 276 -19.16 5.78 11.31
C TRP A 276 -17.86 5.13 11.72
N MET A 277 -17.76 3.82 11.57
CA MET A 277 -16.54 3.07 11.84
C MET A 277 -15.38 3.56 10.96
N GLY A 278 -15.63 3.77 9.66
CA GLY A 278 -14.64 4.32 8.73
C GLY A 278 -14.12 5.67 9.21
N PHE A 279 -15.02 6.58 9.57
CA PHE A 279 -14.66 7.91 10.07
C PHE A 279 -13.79 7.86 11.33
N PHE A 280 -14.25 7.17 12.37
CA PHE A 280 -13.54 7.12 13.64
C PHE A 280 -12.22 6.33 13.53
N SER A 281 -12.24 5.18 12.87
CA SER A 281 -11.05 4.33 12.74
C SER A 281 -9.96 4.99 11.90
N MET A 282 -10.33 5.64 10.78
CA MET A 282 -9.36 6.37 9.97
C MET A 282 -8.86 7.63 10.66
N GLY A 283 -9.71 8.31 11.46
CA GLY A 283 -9.29 9.38 12.36
C GLY A 283 -8.22 8.93 13.36
N CYS A 284 -8.41 7.75 13.96
CA CYS A 284 -7.43 7.16 14.88
C CYS A 284 -6.11 6.81 14.16
N ILE A 285 -6.17 6.35 12.91
CA ILE A 285 -4.94 6.13 12.11
C ILE A 285 -4.19 7.44 11.90
N LEU A 286 -4.89 8.53 11.53
CA LEU A 286 -4.24 9.83 11.34
C LEU A 286 -3.56 10.34 12.59
N ILE A 287 -4.26 10.26 13.74
CA ILE A 287 -3.69 10.62 15.06
C ILE A 287 -2.47 9.74 15.35
N GLY A 288 -2.58 8.43 15.12
CA GLY A 288 -1.48 7.49 15.33
C GLY A 288 -0.25 7.85 14.51
N VAL A 289 -0.41 8.14 13.22
CA VAL A 289 0.69 8.54 12.32
C VAL A 289 1.41 9.80 12.82
N LEU A 290 0.67 10.80 13.30
CA LEU A 290 1.24 12.03 13.85
C LEU A 290 2.08 11.78 15.14
N LEU A 291 1.72 10.76 15.90
CA LEU A 291 2.42 10.39 17.13
C LEU A 291 3.66 9.50 16.91
N VAL A 292 3.78 8.86 15.73
CA VAL A 292 4.91 7.97 15.42
C VAL A 292 6.27 8.60 15.67
N PRO A 293 6.60 9.83 15.19
CA PRO A 293 7.93 10.41 15.39
C PRO A 293 8.26 10.61 16.89
N ALA A 294 7.29 11.06 17.69
CA ALA A 294 7.45 11.26 19.12
C ALA A 294 7.65 9.93 19.87
N ALA A 295 6.85 8.91 19.51
CA ALA A 295 6.97 7.58 20.07
C ALA A 295 8.33 6.93 19.73
N VAL A 296 8.77 7.03 18.47
CA VAL A 296 10.06 6.50 18.00
C VAL A 296 11.23 7.17 18.72
N LYS A 297 11.17 8.50 18.92
CA LYS A 297 12.21 9.23 19.65
C LYS A 297 12.35 8.75 21.10
N ARG A 298 11.25 8.33 21.74
CA ARG A 298 11.24 7.93 23.15
C ARG A 298 11.55 6.45 23.37
N PHE A 299 11.01 5.57 22.54
CA PHE A 299 11.03 4.12 22.74
C PHE A 299 11.81 3.35 21.68
N GLY A 300 12.16 4.00 20.56
CA GLY A 300 12.82 3.34 19.44
C GLY A 300 11.89 2.65 18.46
N LYS A 301 12.36 2.46 17.21
CA LYS A 301 11.55 1.93 16.10
C LYS A 301 10.98 0.53 16.39
N LYS A 302 11.84 -0.39 16.89
CA LYS A 302 11.42 -1.79 17.14
C LYS A 302 10.34 -1.86 18.22
N GLN A 303 10.49 -1.14 19.33
CA GLN A 303 9.56 -1.18 20.45
C GLN A 303 8.21 -0.55 20.08
N VAL A 304 8.24 0.58 19.33
CA VAL A 304 7.02 1.22 18.82
C VAL A 304 6.28 0.32 17.83
N TYR A 305 7.00 -0.42 16.98
CA TYR A 305 6.40 -1.41 16.09
C TYR A 305 5.70 -2.53 16.86
N LEU A 306 6.36 -3.10 17.87
CA LEU A 306 5.78 -4.15 18.72
C LEU A 306 4.59 -3.63 19.53
N GLY A 307 4.69 -2.42 20.10
CA GLY A 307 3.59 -1.76 20.81
C GLY A 307 2.36 -1.55 19.91
N GLY A 308 2.58 -1.16 18.65
CA GLY A 308 1.52 -1.05 17.64
C GLY A 308 0.83 -2.39 17.36
N LEU A 309 1.58 -3.47 17.22
CA LEU A 309 1.02 -4.82 17.04
C LEU A 309 0.24 -5.32 18.25
N ILE A 310 0.74 -5.03 19.46
CA ILE A 310 0.03 -5.39 20.70
C ILE A 310 -1.28 -4.61 20.81
N LEU A 311 -1.28 -3.30 20.56
CA LEU A 311 -2.50 -2.48 20.54
C LEU A 311 -3.51 -3.00 19.51
N TRP A 312 -3.03 -3.39 18.34
CA TRP A 312 -3.88 -4.00 17.31
C TRP A 312 -4.53 -5.29 17.82
N ALA A 313 -3.71 -6.23 18.30
CA ALA A 313 -4.19 -7.51 18.81
C ALA A 313 -5.17 -7.34 19.99
N VAL A 314 -4.87 -6.45 20.93
CA VAL A 314 -5.75 -6.12 22.08
C VAL A 314 -7.10 -5.58 21.60
N GLY A 315 -7.11 -4.62 20.67
CA GLY A 315 -8.35 -4.08 20.11
C GLY A 315 -9.21 -5.15 19.43
N ASP A 316 -8.59 -6.08 18.70
CA ASP A 316 -9.30 -7.17 18.03
C ASP A 316 -9.82 -8.22 19.04
N ILE A 317 -9.07 -8.56 20.08
CA ILE A 317 -9.51 -9.47 21.15
C ILE A 317 -10.68 -8.85 21.92
N LEU A 318 -10.61 -7.57 22.27
CA LEU A 318 -11.70 -6.86 22.94
C LEU A 318 -12.97 -6.84 22.08
N ASN A 319 -12.83 -6.62 20.79
CA ASN A 319 -13.95 -6.72 19.85
C ASN A 319 -14.52 -8.14 19.77
N PHE A 320 -13.68 -9.16 19.79
CA PHE A 320 -14.14 -10.55 19.77
C PHE A 320 -14.92 -10.91 21.04
N ILE A 321 -14.51 -10.41 22.21
CA ILE A 321 -15.15 -10.76 23.48
C ILE A 321 -16.40 -9.90 23.71
N TRP A 322 -16.30 -8.58 23.52
CA TRP A 322 -17.34 -7.61 23.93
C TRP A 322 -17.93 -6.77 22.79
N GLY A 323 -17.44 -6.91 21.55
CA GLY A 323 -17.86 -6.09 20.39
C GLY A 323 -19.28 -6.42 19.84
N GLY A 324 -20.18 -6.97 20.65
CA GLY A 324 -21.53 -7.34 20.23
C GLY A 324 -22.49 -6.14 20.04
N THR A 325 -22.11 -4.93 20.47
CA THR A 325 -22.86 -3.69 20.25
C THR A 325 -22.13 -2.75 19.32
N SER A 326 -22.87 -1.98 18.51
CA SER A 326 -22.29 -1.01 17.55
C SER A 326 -21.31 -0.04 18.21
N PHE A 327 -21.60 0.43 19.41
CA PHE A 327 -20.75 1.38 20.14
C PHE A 327 -19.40 0.76 20.57
N LEU A 328 -19.43 -0.41 21.21
CA LEU A 328 -18.20 -1.10 21.63
C LEU A 328 -17.37 -1.54 20.45
N PHE A 329 -18.01 -2.00 19.36
CA PHE A 329 -17.34 -2.35 18.12
C PHE A 329 -16.53 -1.18 17.56
N VAL A 330 -17.09 0.04 17.52
CA VAL A 330 -16.38 1.23 17.05
C VAL A 330 -15.19 1.56 17.96
N ILE A 331 -15.37 1.59 19.29
CA ILE A 331 -14.32 1.93 20.24
C ILE A 331 -13.15 0.96 20.14
N PHE A 332 -13.40 -0.34 20.19
CA PHE A 332 -12.32 -1.32 20.15
C PHE A 332 -11.66 -1.41 18.77
N SER A 333 -12.42 -1.12 17.70
CA SER A 333 -11.85 -0.97 16.37
C SER A 333 -10.93 0.24 16.29
N CYS A 334 -11.27 1.36 16.93
CA CYS A 334 -10.38 2.52 17.02
C CYS A 334 -9.04 2.17 17.68
N ILE A 335 -9.05 1.37 18.76
CA ILE A 335 -7.81 0.90 19.42
C ILE A 335 -6.98 0.05 18.43
N ALA A 336 -7.62 -0.88 17.73
CA ALA A 336 -6.94 -1.72 16.75
C ALA A 336 -6.35 -0.89 15.61
N PHE A 337 -7.13 0.00 14.99
CA PHE A 337 -6.67 0.86 13.88
C PHE A 337 -5.61 1.87 14.31
N PHE A 338 -5.67 2.38 15.55
CA PHE A 338 -4.60 3.20 16.12
C PHE A 338 -3.29 2.42 16.19
N GLY A 339 -3.32 1.15 16.62
CA GLY A 339 -2.16 0.25 16.57
C GLY A 339 -1.61 0.05 15.17
N THR A 340 -2.47 -0.10 14.15
CA THR A 340 -2.04 -0.29 12.75
C THR A 340 -1.29 0.92 12.19
N ALA A 341 -1.55 2.13 12.70
CA ALA A 341 -0.87 3.35 12.26
C ALA A 341 0.65 3.30 12.52
N PHE A 342 1.04 2.83 13.71
CA PHE A 342 2.46 2.65 14.07
C PHE A 342 3.12 1.60 13.17
N VAL A 343 2.45 0.48 12.97
CA VAL A 343 2.97 -0.63 12.17
C VAL A 343 3.17 -0.22 10.71
N ASN A 344 2.15 0.37 10.08
CA ASN A 344 2.21 0.76 8.68
C ASN A 344 3.24 1.87 8.41
N SER A 345 3.37 2.83 9.33
CA SER A 345 4.37 3.89 9.22
C SER A 345 5.79 3.33 9.34
N LEU A 346 6.02 2.43 10.29
CA LEU A 346 7.34 1.87 10.55
C LEU A 346 7.74 0.80 9.53
N ASN A 347 6.82 0.15 8.86
CA ASN A 347 7.12 -0.77 7.76
C ASN A 347 8.01 -0.11 6.70
N TRP A 348 7.75 1.16 6.35
CA TRP A 348 8.57 1.91 5.41
C TRP A 348 9.82 2.51 6.05
N ALA A 349 9.76 2.91 7.32
CA ALA A 349 10.87 3.52 8.03
C ALA A 349 12.00 2.53 8.37
N LEU A 350 11.71 1.22 8.40
CA LEU A 350 12.69 0.17 8.69
C LEU A 350 13.43 -0.33 7.44
N VAL A 351 12.92 -0.08 6.23
CA VAL A 351 13.59 -0.54 4.99
C VAL A 351 15.00 0.05 4.82
N PRO A 352 15.22 1.37 5.00
CA PRO A 352 16.56 1.94 4.94
C PRO A 352 17.54 1.30 5.95
N ASP A 353 17.07 0.98 7.16
CA ASP A 353 17.90 0.35 8.20
C ASP A 353 18.40 -1.02 7.74
N THR A 354 17.60 -1.75 6.93
CA THR A 354 18.02 -3.03 6.34
C THR A 354 19.02 -2.86 5.20
N VAL A 355 19.00 -1.74 4.50
CA VAL A 355 20.02 -1.37 3.49
C VAL A 355 21.38 -1.17 4.17
N ASP A 356 21.42 -0.39 5.24
CA ASP A 356 22.63 -0.09 6.00
C ASP A 356 23.20 -1.38 6.63
N TYR A 357 22.34 -2.26 7.15
CA TYR A 357 22.79 -3.60 7.60
C TYR A 357 23.41 -4.43 6.47
N GLY A 358 22.81 -4.39 5.28
CA GLY A 358 23.33 -5.06 4.09
C GLY A 358 24.72 -4.53 3.69
N GLU A 359 24.92 -3.21 3.69
CA GLU A 359 26.21 -2.55 3.44
C GLU A 359 27.25 -2.96 4.48
N TRP A 360 26.89 -2.94 5.77
CA TRP A 360 27.77 -3.36 6.85
C TRP A 360 28.28 -4.80 6.68
N LYS A 361 27.37 -5.73 6.31
CA LYS A 361 27.67 -7.16 6.20
C LYS A 361 28.42 -7.52 4.92
N THR A 362 28.12 -6.87 3.79
CA THR A 362 28.64 -7.25 2.46
C THR A 362 29.68 -6.27 1.91
N GLY A 363 29.83 -5.10 2.50
CA GLY A 363 30.65 -4.01 1.98
C GLY A 363 30.05 -3.29 0.76
N ILE A 364 28.88 -3.75 0.25
CA ILE A 364 28.22 -3.21 -0.93
C ILE A 364 26.88 -2.58 -0.54
N ARG A 365 26.69 -1.31 -0.89
CA ARG A 365 25.42 -0.62 -0.69
C ARG A 365 24.45 -0.97 -1.82
N ALA A 366 23.43 -1.78 -1.53
CA ALA A 366 22.50 -2.32 -2.52
C ALA A 366 21.06 -1.79 -2.29
N GLU A 367 20.88 -0.46 -2.31
CA GLU A 367 19.55 0.19 -2.05
C GLU A 367 18.47 -0.32 -2.98
N GLY A 368 18.73 -0.34 -4.28
CA GLY A 368 17.76 -0.76 -5.30
C GLY A 368 17.30 -2.20 -5.11
N SER A 369 18.22 -3.13 -4.83
CA SER A 369 17.89 -4.55 -4.64
C SER A 369 17.05 -4.78 -3.39
N VAL A 370 17.38 -4.13 -2.28
CA VAL A 370 16.63 -4.22 -1.02
C VAL A 370 15.22 -3.65 -1.20
N TYR A 371 15.11 -2.46 -1.80
CA TYR A 371 13.82 -1.81 -2.04
C TYR A 371 12.94 -2.63 -2.99
N THR A 372 13.49 -3.15 -4.08
CA THR A 372 12.75 -4.01 -5.04
C THR A 372 12.29 -5.30 -4.37
N GLY A 373 13.16 -5.92 -3.57
CA GLY A 373 12.82 -7.12 -2.82
C GLY A 373 11.68 -6.90 -1.82
N TYR A 374 11.72 -5.80 -1.09
CA TYR A 374 10.66 -5.44 -0.15
C TYR A 374 9.32 -5.13 -0.86
N THR A 375 9.35 -4.36 -1.94
CA THR A 375 8.12 -4.05 -2.72
C THR A 375 7.52 -5.28 -3.37
N PHE A 376 8.35 -6.23 -3.81
CA PHE A 376 7.88 -7.52 -4.31
C PHE A 376 7.17 -8.33 -3.22
N SER A 377 7.75 -8.41 -2.02
CA SER A 377 7.11 -9.04 -0.85
C SER A 377 5.74 -8.40 -0.54
N ARG A 378 5.63 -7.08 -0.61
CA ARG A 378 4.35 -6.37 -0.43
C ARG A 378 3.30 -6.77 -1.48
N LYS A 379 3.71 -6.99 -2.73
CA LYS A 379 2.79 -7.44 -3.80
C LYS A 379 2.28 -8.85 -3.55
N ILE A 380 3.15 -9.77 -3.13
CA ILE A 380 2.73 -11.11 -2.70
C ILE A 380 1.72 -11.01 -1.55
N SER A 381 2.01 -10.19 -0.55
CA SER A 381 1.09 -9.96 0.59
C SER A 381 -0.27 -9.46 0.13
N ALA A 382 -0.31 -8.49 -0.77
CA ALA A 382 -1.56 -7.94 -1.31
C ALA A 382 -2.34 -8.95 -2.17
N THR A 383 -1.64 -9.86 -2.85
CA THR A 383 -2.25 -10.94 -3.63
C THR A 383 -2.94 -11.95 -2.72
N LEU A 384 -2.24 -12.43 -1.69
CA LEU A 384 -2.79 -13.35 -0.69
C LEU A 384 -3.96 -12.72 0.06
N ALA A 385 -3.81 -11.47 0.47
CA ALA A 385 -4.83 -10.72 1.18
C ALA A 385 -6.12 -10.50 0.36
N GLY A 386 -6.03 -10.44 -0.96
CA GLY A 386 -7.21 -10.37 -1.84
C GLY A 386 -7.93 -11.72 -1.99
N PHE A 387 -7.18 -12.82 -1.94
CA PHE A 387 -7.70 -14.18 -2.12
C PHE A 387 -8.34 -14.76 -0.85
N LEU A 388 -7.69 -14.55 0.29
CA LEU A 388 -8.08 -15.17 1.57
C LEU A 388 -9.52 -14.89 1.98
N PRO A 389 -10.08 -13.66 1.91
CA PRO A 389 -11.47 -13.41 2.30
C PRO A 389 -12.49 -14.26 1.55
N GLY A 390 -12.28 -14.48 0.24
CA GLY A 390 -13.17 -15.29 -0.59
C GLY A 390 -13.22 -16.76 -0.14
N ILE A 391 -12.06 -17.36 0.12
CA ILE A 391 -11.99 -18.73 0.65
C ILE A 391 -12.61 -18.80 2.04
N MET A 392 -12.25 -17.87 2.92
CA MET A 392 -12.72 -17.86 4.29
C MET A 392 -14.25 -17.74 4.39
N LEU A 393 -14.87 -16.90 3.58
CA LEU A 393 -16.32 -16.79 3.50
C LEU A 393 -16.98 -18.11 3.03
N THR A 394 -16.35 -18.80 2.09
CA THR A 394 -16.84 -20.13 1.64
C THR A 394 -16.72 -21.16 2.75
N GLN A 395 -15.64 -21.18 3.51
CA GLN A 395 -15.43 -22.13 4.61
C GLN A 395 -16.45 -21.98 5.75
N ILE A 396 -16.92 -20.75 6.02
CA ILE A 396 -17.98 -20.51 7.02
C ILE A 396 -19.40 -20.68 6.45
N ALA A 397 -19.54 -21.24 5.24
CA ALA A 397 -20.80 -21.45 4.55
C ALA A 397 -21.66 -20.17 4.43
N TYR A 398 -21.01 -19.03 4.12
CA TYR A 398 -21.70 -17.77 3.88
C TYR A 398 -22.61 -17.86 2.65
N ILE A 399 -23.89 -17.50 2.80
CA ILE A 399 -24.88 -17.42 1.70
C ILE A 399 -25.38 -15.97 1.60
N PRO A 400 -25.26 -15.34 0.41
CA PRO A 400 -25.66 -13.95 0.23
C PRO A 400 -27.16 -13.70 0.44
N ASN A 401 -27.51 -12.52 0.96
CA ASN A 401 -28.89 -11.98 0.99
C ASN A 401 -29.91 -12.80 1.77
N ILE A 402 -29.48 -13.67 2.67
CA ILE A 402 -30.35 -14.42 3.60
C ILE A 402 -29.89 -14.23 5.05
N ALA A 403 -30.76 -14.52 5.98
CA ALA A 403 -30.39 -14.64 7.39
C ALA A 403 -29.34 -15.72 7.56
N GLN A 404 -28.21 -15.39 8.18
CA GLN A 404 -27.10 -16.31 8.36
C GLN A 404 -27.33 -17.21 9.58
N SER A 405 -26.79 -18.43 9.52
CA SER A 405 -26.80 -19.33 10.67
C SER A 405 -25.90 -18.82 11.79
N ASP A 406 -26.15 -19.23 13.05
CA ASP A 406 -25.32 -18.83 14.19
C ASP A 406 -23.84 -19.23 14.00
N THR A 407 -23.59 -20.37 13.35
CA THR A 407 -22.25 -20.84 13.01
C THR A 407 -21.56 -19.92 12.01
N THR A 408 -22.28 -19.41 11.00
CA THR A 408 -21.77 -18.45 10.02
C THR A 408 -21.52 -17.09 10.67
N LEU A 409 -22.42 -16.61 11.55
CA LEU A 409 -22.23 -15.37 12.30
C LEU A 409 -21.01 -15.44 13.23
N LEU A 410 -20.82 -16.55 13.92
CA LEU A 410 -19.60 -16.80 14.71
C LEU A 410 -18.36 -16.84 13.81
N GLY A 411 -18.46 -17.49 12.66
CA GLY A 411 -17.40 -17.52 11.65
C GLY A 411 -17.00 -16.12 11.17
N LEU A 412 -17.96 -15.24 10.85
CA LEU A 412 -17.69 -13.84 10.48
C LEU A 412 -16.96 -13.08 11.60
N ARG A 413 -17.38 -13.32 12.86
CA ARG A 413 -16.74 -12.72 14.04
C ARG A 413 -15.29 -13.21 14.20
N GLN A 414 -15.03 -14.48 13.97
CA GLN A 414 -13.67 -15.04 13.97
C GLN A 414 -12.82 -14.45 12.84
N LEU A 415 -13.36 -14.34 11.63
CA LEU A 415 -12.65 -13.83 10.46
C LEU A 415 -12.23 -12.38 10.59
N ILE A 416 -13.07 -11.52 11.17
CA ILE A 416 -12.76 -10.09 11.29
C ILE A 416 -11.80 -9.77 12.46
N PHE A 417 -11.77 -10.62 13.52
CA PHE A 417 -11.01 -10.33 14.74
C PHE A 417 -9.90 -11.33 15.00
N LEU A 418 -10.19 -12.64 15.07
CA LEU A 418 -9.19 -13.62 15.47
C LEU A 418 -8.12 -13.86 14.41
N TRP A 419 -8.47 -13.87 13.12
CA TRP A 419 -7.49 -14.04 12.06
C TRP A 419 -6.52 -12.86 11.97
N PRO A 420 -6.96 -11.58 11.93
CA PRO A 420 -6.06 -10.44 11.99
C PRO A 420 -5.22 -10.40 13.27
N CYS A 421 -5.82 -10.71 14.42
CA CYS A 421 -5.11 -10.81 15.69
C CYS A 421 -3.99 -11.87 15.65
N GLY A 422 -4.31 -13.08 15.16
CA GLY A 422 -3.32 -14.15 15.00
C GLY A 422 -2.15 -13.75 14.11
N LEU A 423 -2.44 -13.13 12.96
CA LEU A 423 -1.41 -12.61 12.06
C LEU A 423 -0.59 -11.47 12.70
N ALA A 424 -1.22 -10.58 13.48
CA ALA A 424 -0.51 -9.54 14.23
C ALA A 424 0.41 -10.14 15.31
N ILE A 425 -0.03 -11.20 16.00
CA ILE A 425 0.80 -11.92 16.97
C ILE A 425 1.98 -12.60 16.27
N ILE A 426 1.77 -13.27 15.12
CA ILE A 426 2.87 -13.87 14.35
C ILE A 426 3.87 -12.80 13.92
N ALA A 427 3.40 -11.63 13.46
CA ALA A 427 4.26 -10.50 13.13
C ALA A 427 5.03 -10.00 14.36
N ALA A 428 4.38 -9.92 15.53
CA ALA A 428 5.01 -9.49 16.78
C ALA A 428 6.09 -10.47 17.24
N LEU A 429 5.83 -11.77 17.18
CA LEU A 429 6.80 -12.81 17.51
C LEU A 429 7.99 -12.77 16.53
N THR A 430 7.70 -12.63 15.22
CA THR A 430 8.74 -12.54 14.19
C THR A 430 9.63 -11.33 14.41
N MET A 431 9.06 -10.15 14.63
CA MET A 431 9.82 -8.93 14.91
C MET A 431 10.50 -8.96 16.28
N GLY A 432 9.86 -9.51 17.30
CA GLY A 432 10.39 -9.60 18.66
C GLY A 432 11.66 -10.47 18.74
N PHE A 433 11.58 -11.70 18.21
CA PHE A 433 12.65 -12.70 18.34
C PHE A 433 13.72 -12.61 17.24
N PHE A 434 13.31 -12.36 16.00
CA PHE A 434 14.24 -12.46 14.85
C PHE A 434 14.77 -11.11 14.37
N TYR A 435 14.09 -9.98 14.63
CA TYR A 435 14.59 -8.65 14.27
C TYR A 435 15.62 -8.17 15.30
N LYS A 436 16.91 -8.39 14.98
CA LYS A 436 18.03 -8.09 15.90
C LYS A 436 18.60 -6.67 15.76
N LEU A 437 18.05 -5.84 14.87
CA LEU A 437 18.43 -4.44 14.71
C LEU A 437 17.67 -3.57 15.73
N ASN A 438 18.17 -3.55 17.00
CA ASN A 438 17.78 -2.55 17.97
C ASN A 438 18.59 -1.26 17.74
N GLU A 439 18.19 -0.16 18.36
CA GLU A 439 18.83 1.15 18.15
C GLU A 439 20.32 1.18 18.49
N GLN A 440 20.73 0.50 19.57
CA GLN A 440 22.13 0.43 19.96
C GLN A 440 22.97 -0.30 18.89
N ARG A 441 22.47 -1.44 18.38
CA ARG A 441 23.16 -2.19 17.33
C ARG A 441 23.16 -1.44 16.00
N PHE A 442 22.10 -0.72 15.70
CA PHE A 442 22.02 0.12 14.50
C PHE A 442 23.03 1.27 14.57
N ALA A 443 23.11 1.98 15.70
CA ALA A 443 24.11 3.03 15.92
C ALA A 443 25.55 2.51 15.76
N PHE A 444 25.85 1.36 16.34
CA PHE A 444 27.16 0.67 16.16
C PHE A 444 27.45 0.38 14.68
N ILE A 445 26.48 -0.13 13.93
CA ILE A 445 26.63 -0.45 12.49
C ILE A 445 26.94 0.81 11.68
N ILE A 446 26.21 1.90 11.94
CA ILE A 446 26.43 3.19 11.24
C ILE A 446 27.82 3.76 11.55
N GLU A 447 28.27 3.67 12.81
CA GLU A 447 29.59 4.13 13.19
C GLU A 447 30.71 3.31 12.53
N GLU A 448 30.57 1.97 12.47
CA GLU A 448 31.54 1.10 11.81
C GLU A 448 31.61 1.33 10.30
N ILE A 449 30.46 1.54 9.64
CA ILE A 449 30.41 1.93 8.21
C ILE A 449 31.16 3.26 8.00
N ALA A 450 30.92 4.24 8.86
CA ALA A 450 31.57 5.55 8.77
C ALA A 450 33.10 5.46 8.96
N GLN A 451 33.57 4.62 9.88
CA GLN A 451 34.99 4.36 10.10
C GLN A 451 35.64 3.67 8.87
N ARG A 452 35.01 2.64 8.32
CA ARG A 452 35.48 1.94 7.11
C ARG A 452 35.61 2.91 5.91
N LYS A 453 34.66 3.81 5.73
CA LYS A 453 34.70 4.83 4.67
C LYS A 453 35.83 5.84 4.87
N LYS A 454 36.09 6.27 6.11
CA LYS A 454 37.24 7.16 6.43
C LYS A 454 38.59 6.49 6.11
N THR A 455 38.77 5.24 6.55
CA THR A 455 39.99 4.49 6.30
C THR A 455 40.22 4.22 4.80
N GLY A 456 39.17 3.84 4.07
CA GLY A 456 39.25 3.67 2.61
C GLY A 456 39.63 4.95 1.88
N ASN A 457 39.06 6.09 2.26
CA ASN A 457 39.41 7.39 1.66
C ASN A 457 40.85 7.83 2.00
N GLN A 458 41.36 7.50 3.18
CA GLN A 458 42.76 7.77 3.54
C GLN A 458 43.74 6.95 2.71
N ILE A 459 43.45 5.67 2.48
CA ILE A 459 44.29 4.79 1.64
C ILE A 459 44.33 5.30 0.20
N VAL A 460 43.18 5.71 -0.38
CA VAL A 460 43.10 6.27 -1.73
C VAL A 460 43.87 7.60 -1.82
N ALA A 461 43.76 8.47 -0.82
CA ALA A 461 44.47 9.75 -0.77
C ALA A 461 45.98 9.55 -0.65
N THR A 462 46.45 8.53 0.10
CA THR A 462 47.86 8.19 0.25
C THR A 462 48.45 7.61 -1.05
N ASN A 463 47.72 6.70 -1.70
CA ASN A 463 48.10 6.13 -2.97
C ASN A 463 48.20 7.19 -4.11
N ASN A 464 47.23 8.15 -4.14
CA ASN A 464 47.30 9.24 -5.10
C ASN A 464 48.48 10.19 -4.84
N LYS A 465 48.87 10.44 -3.60
CA LYS A 465 50.07 11.23 -3.28
C LYS A 465 51.37 10.51 -3.69
N GLN A 466 51.43 9.22 -3.51
CA GLN A 466 52.57 8.40 -3.95
C GLN A 466 52.68 8.33 -5.49
N SER A 467 51.57 8.20 -6.21
CA SER A 467 51.61 8.19 -7.68
C SER A 467 52.00 9.55 -8.29
N ILE A 468 51.65 10.67 -7.64
CA ILE A 468 52.09 11.99 -8.07
C ILE A 468 53.57 12.25 -7.79
N SER A 469 54.10 11.70 -6.70
CA SER A 469 55.53 11.81 -6.38
C SER A 469 56.44 10.96 -7.28
N THR A 470 55.91 9.86 -7.84
CA THR A 470 56.65 8.99 -8.79
C THR A 470 56.61 9.49 -10.24
N VAL A 471 55.73 10.43 -10.59
CA VAL A 471 55.63 11.08 -11.92
C VAL A 471 56.50 12.36 -12.01
N ASN A 472 56.90 12.93 -10.86
CA ASN A 472 57.71 14.15 -10.78
C ASN A 472 59.21 13.88 -10.47
N ASN A 473 59.65 12.65 -10.42
CA ASN A 473 61.05 12.22 -10.44
C ASN A 473 61.36 11.47 -11.77
#